data_8107f95cb543243d01fc752b19da98ec
#
_entry.id   8107f95cb543243d01fc752b19da98ec
#
_cell.length_a   1.000
_cell.length_b   1.000
_cell.length_c   1.000
_cell.angle_alpha   90.00
_cell.angle_beta   90.00
_cell.angle_gamma   90.00
#
_symmetry.space_group_name_H-M   'P 1'
#
loop_
_entity.id
_entity.type
_entity.pdbx_description
1 polymer ?
#
loop_
_entity_poly.entity_id
_entity_poly.type
_entity_poly.pdbx_seq_one_letter_code
_entity_poly.pdbx_strand_id
1 'polypeptide(L)'
;QRNALVEKVIKDIEAGKPFFWDSEHFGKPAHNMALGSSYRGLNRMRLMIAAEDKGYTDSRWCTYKQAQDKGWQVKKGEKGTHIEFWSKSVTVKEVNQETGEEEKKLKDLDCPIVKYYTVFNAQQMEGVPPEYSVTIDENEKNKYMENMLKNSEAKIFFDQSNRNFYSPTTDEIHVLPREKFKTLDGFYATCAHEIAHSTGH
;
A
#
# COMPACT_ATOMS: atom_id res chain seq x y z
N GLN A 1 10.98 14.94 -10.58
CA GLN A 1 10.43 13.60 -10.29
C GLN A 1 8.91 13.63 -10.05
N ARG A 2 8.40 14.57 -9.24
CA ARG A 2 6.94 14.71 -9.01
C ARG A 2 6.19 15.08 -10.26
N ASN A 3 6.68 16.05 -11.02
CA ASN A 3 6.07 16.47 -12.28
C ASN A 3 6.02 15.32 -13.29
N ALA A 4 7.09 14.54 -13.42
CA ALA A 4 7.11 13.37 -14.30
C ALA A 4 6.07 12.31 -13.91
N LEU A 5 5.81 12.14 -12.61
CA LEU A 5 4.75 11.24 -12.13
C LEU A 5 3.36 11.75 -12.51
N VAL A 6 3.12 13.06 -12.33
CA VAL A 6 1.84 13.71 -12.70
C VAL A 6 1.62 13.63 -14.21
N GLU A 7 2.63 13.95 -15.01
CA GLU A 7 2.57 13.86 -16.48
C GLU A 7 2.25 12.43 -16.94
N LYS A 8 2.85 11.41 -16.30
CA LYS A 8 2.54 10.04 -16.60
C LYS A 8 1.09 9.67 -16.28
N VAL A 9 0.59 10.06 -15.11
CA VAL A 9 -0.81 9.81 -14.71
C VAL A 9 -1.77 10.47 -15.71
N ILE A 10 -1.52 11.72 -16.11
CA ILE A 10 -2.33 12.42 -17.10
C ILE A 10 -2.32 11.65 -18.43
N LYS A 11 -1.14 11.25 -18.91
CA LYS A 11 -1.00 10.48 -20.15
C LYS A 11 -1.73 9.14 -20.13
N ASP A 12 -1.70 8.44 -18.99
CA ASP A 12 -2.40 7.17 -18.84
C ASP A 12 -3.92 7.36 -18.83
N ILE A 13 -4.43 8.45 -18.21
CA ILE A 13 -5.85 8.85 -18.26
C ILE A 13 -6.26 9.18 -19.70
N GLU A 14 -5.49 10.02 -20.41
CA GLU A 14 -5.76 10.40 -21.79
C GLU A 14 -5.75 9.21 -22.75
N ALA A 15 -4.92 8.20 -22.45
CA ALA A 15 -4.87 6.94 -23.18
C ALA A 15 -6.02 5.97 -22.83
N GLY A 16 -6.95 6.36 -21.93
CA GLY A 16 -8.08 5.52 -21.52
C GLY A 16 -7.68 4.28 -20.72
N LYS A 17 -6.47 4.27 -20.13
CA LYS A 17 -6.06 3.19 -19.26
C LYS A 17 -6.92 3.20 -18.00
N PRO A 18 -7.32 2.02 -17.47
CA PRO A 18 -8.00 1.94 -16.21
C PRO A 18 -7.15 2.62 -15.13
N PHE A 19 -7.79 3.38 -14.27
CA PHE A 19 -7.10 4.05 -13.17
C PHE A 19 -6.42 3.00 -12.30
N PHE A 20 -5.19 3.27 -11.84
CA PHE A 20 -4.43 2.31 -11.03
C PHE A 20 -5.14 1.86 -9.75
N TRP A 21 -6.16 2.58 -9.28
CA TRP A 21 -7.02 2.14 -8.17
C TRP A 21 -8.26 1.36 -8.60
N ASP A 22 -8.58 1.33 -9.90
CA ASP A 22 -9.68 0.52 -10.44
C ASP A 22 -9.23 -0.90 -10.83
N SER A 23 -7.93 -1.15 -10.80
CA SER A 23 -7.41 -2.45 -11.19
C SER A 23 -7.62 -3.45 -10.05
N GLU A 24 -8.34 -4.52 -10.32
CA GLU A 24 -8.45 -5.72 -9.49
C GLU A 24 -7.09 -6.34 -9.13
N HIS A 25 -6.02 -5.79 -9.71
CA HIS A 25 -4.63 -6.21 -9.58
C HIS A 25 -3.93 -5.67 -8.33
N PHE A 26 -4.58 -4.84 -7.54
CA PHE A 26 -4.01 -4.38 -6.28
C PHE A 26 -4.18 -5.43 -5.19
N GLY A 27 -3.45 -6.53 -5.36
CA GLY A 27 -3.11 -7.45 -4.29
C GLY A 27 -2.53 -6.71 -3.06
N LYS A 28 -1.68 -7.34 -2.31
CA LYS A 28 -1.04 -6.73 -1.13
C LYS A 28 -0.40 -5.39 -1.46
N PRO A 29 -0.57 -4.37 -0.60
CA PRO A 29 0.06 -3.07 -0.80
C PRO A 29 1.58 -3.18 -0.83
N ALA A 30 2.24 -2.35 -1.66
CA ALA A 30 3.68 -2.29 -1.72
C ALA A 30 4.29 -2.11 -0.31
N HIS A 31 5.19 -3.00 0.07
CA HIS A 31 5.80 -3.02 1.39
C HIS A 31 7.29 -3.32 1.35
N ASN A 32 7.99 -2.90 2.40
CA ASN A 32 9.40 -3.17 2.55
C ASN A 32 9.60 -4.58 3.10
N MET A 33 10.14 -5.48 2.29
CA MET A 33 10.30 -6.89 2.66
C MET A 33 11.36 -7.14 3.73
N ALA A 34 12.28 -6.21 3.94
CA ALA A 34 13.30 -6.32 4.98
C ALA A 34 12.79 -5.84 6.36
N LEU A 35 11.86 -4.88 6.37
CA LEU A 35 11.34 -4.24 7.57
C LEU A 35 9.87 -4.61 7.87
N GLY A 36 9.15 -5.20 6.93
CA GLY A 36 7.73 -5.53 7.05
C GLY A 36 6.78 -4.31 6.99
N SER A 37 7.31 -3.09 6.82
CA SER A 37 6.51 -1.86 6.81
C SER A 37 5.92 -1.57 5.42
N SER A 38 4.66 -1.12 5.37
CA SER A 38 4.01 -0.74 4.11
C SER A 38 4.42 0.66 3.67
N TYR A 39 4.63 0.84 2.37
CA TYR A 39 4.79 2.17 1.77
C TYR A 39 3.45 2.89 1.73
N ARG A 40 3.46 4.21 1.98
CA ARG A 40 2.25 5.05 2.08
C ARG A 40 2.33 6.25 1.14
N GLY A 41 1.17 6.86 0.87
CA GLY A 41 1.06 8.09 0.09
C GLY A 41 1.74 8.00 -1.28
N LEU A 42 2.51 9.03 -1.62
CA LEU A 42 3.19 9.16 -2.91
C LEU A 42 4.15 7.99 -3.21
N ASN A 43 4.81 7.44 -2.20
CA ASN A 43 5.71 6.30 -2.39
C ASN A 43 4.94 5.05 -2.80
N ARG A 44 3.80 4.77 -2.15
CA ARG A 44 2.92 3.66 -2.56
C ARG A 44 2.51 3.80 -4.02
N MET A 45 2.01 4.98 -4.40
CA MET A 45 1.57 5.25 -5.77
C MET A 45 2.72 5.06 -6.79
N ARG A 46 3.92 5.58 -6.49
CA ARG A 46 5.10 5.40 -7.36
C ARG A 46 5.48 3.94 -7.58
N LEU A 47 5.47 3.15 -6.49
CA LEU A 47 5.84 1.74 -6.56
C LEU A 47 4.79 0.92 -7.31
N MET A 48 3.50 1.27 -7.17
CA MET A 48 2.41 0.66 -7.92
C MET A 48 2.56 0.92 -9.42
N ILE A 49 2.74 2.17 -9.82
CA ILE A 49 2.96 2.55 -11.22
C ILE A 49 4.23 1.88 -11.77
N ALA A 50 5.31 1.82 -10.99
CA ALA A 50 6.54 1.16 -11.41
C ALA A 50 6.36 -0.36 -11.56
N ALA A 51 5.53 -0.99 -10.72
CA ALA A 51 5.21 -2.40 -10.83
C ALA A 51 4.40 -2.67 -12.10
N GLU A 52 3.38 -1.87 -12.39
CA GLU A 52 2.57 -1.97 -13.61
C GLU A 52 3.43 -1.80 -14.87
N ASP A 53 4.24 -0.75 -14.94
CA ASP A 53 5.10 -0.46 -16.10
C ASP A 53 6.08 -1.58 -16.42
N LYS A 54 6.55 -2.28 -15.39
CA LYS A 54 7.54 -3.36 -15.51
C LYS A 54 6.94 -4.76 -15.44
N GLY A 55 5.62 -4.86 -15.26
CA GLY A 55 4.91 -6.13 -15.14
C GLY A 55 5.24 -6.91 -13.87
N TYR A 56 5.56 -6.22 -12.77
CA TYR A 56 5.83 -6.89 -11.51
C TYR A 56 4.53 -7.28 -10.80
N THR A 57 4.45 -8.53 -10.39
CA THR A 57 3.32 -9.09 -9.62
C THR A 57 3.62 -9.20 -8.13
N ASP A 58 4.89 -9.08 -7.74
CA ASP A 58 5.33 -9.11 -6.34
C ASP A 58 5.23 -7.72 -5.72
N SER A 59 4.59 -7.62 -4.57
CA SER A 59 4.39 -6.34 -3.86
C SER A 59 5.55 -5.93 -2.96
N ARG A 60 6.62 -6.74 -2.90
CA ARG A 60 7.76 -6.58 -2.00
C ARG A 60 8.86 -5.75 -2.63
N TRP A 61 9.39 -4.81 -1.85
CA TRP A 61 10.46 -3.90 -2.25
C TRP A 61 11.46 -3.72 -1.12
N CYS A 62 12.73 -3.50 -1.44
CA CYS A 62 13.72 -3.05 -0.47
C CYS A 62 14.85 -2.27 -1.14
N THR A 63 15.70 -1.61 -0.33
CA THR A 63 16.91 -0.96 -0.83
C THR A 63 18.00 -2.00 -1.14
N TYR A 64 18.98 -1.61 -1.97
CA TYR A 64 20.13 -2.47 -2.28
C TYR A 64 20.85 -2.96 -1.01
N LYS A 65 21.08 -2.05 -0.05
CA LYS A 65 21.73 -2.39 1.21
C LYS A 65 20.94 -3.40 2.02
N GLN A 66 19.61 -3.21 2.12
CA GLN A 66 18.73 -4.15 2.81
C GLN A 66 18.71 -5.53 2.15
N ALA A 67 18.74 -5.58 0.82
CA ALA A 67 18.88 -6.83 0.08
C ALA A 67 20.18 -7.54 0.42
N GLN A 68 21.30 -6.81 0.38
CA GLN A 68 22.63 -7.33 0.69
C GLN A 68 22.71 -7.85 2.13
N ASP A 69 22.19 -7.10 3.11
CA ASP A 69 22.15 -7.50 4.53
C ASP A 69 21.35 -8.80 4.76
N LYS A 70 20.40 -9.12 3.85
CA LYS A 70 19.59 -10.33 3.86
C LYS A 70 20.15 -11.45 2.97
N GLY A 71 21.29 -11.23 2.31
CA GLY A 71 21.90 -12.19 1.38
C GLY A 71 21.20 -12.28 0.02
N TRP A 72 20.35 -11.30 -0.32
CA TRP A 72 19.71 -11.23 -1.63
C TRP A 72 20.55 -10.38 -2.59
N GLN A 73 20.57 -10.77 -3.86
CA GLN A 73 21.39 -10.09 -4.86
C GLN A 73 20.54 -9.43 -5.93
N VAL A 74 20.66 -8.11 -6.08
CA VAL A 74 20.03 -7.40 -7.21
C VAL A 74 20.69 -7.84 -8.52
N LYS A 75 19.89 -8.24 -9.51
CA LYS A 75 20.34 -8.70 -10.81
C LYS A 75 21.09 -7.60 -11.55
N LYS A 76 22.10 -7.99 -12.31
CA LYS A 76 22.93 -7.04 -13.08
C LYS A 76 22.08 -6.29 -14.11
N GLY A 77 22.23 -4.95 -14.13
CA GLY A 77 21.52 -4.09 -15.09
C GLY A 77 20.13 -3.61 -14.64
N GLU A 78 19.64 -4.10 -13.51
CA GLU A 78 18.34 -3.67 -12.97
C GLU A 78 18.36 -2.21 -12.52
N LYS A 79 17.26 -1.52 -12.80
CA LYS A 79 17.07 -0.12 -12.40
C LYS A 79 16.01 -0.04 -11.31
N GLY A 80 16.42 0.47 -10.15
CA GLY A 80 15.52 0.66 -9.01
C GLY A 80 14.57 1.84 -9.20
N THR A 81 13.59 1.92 -8.32
CA THR A 81 12.59 2.98 -8.26
C THR A 81 12.90 3.91 -7.09
N HIS A 82 12.82 5.22 -7.32
CA HIS A 82 13.10 6.22 -6.28
C HIS A 82 11.87 6.47 -5.41
N ILE A 83 12.10 6.49 -4.11
CA ILE A 83 11.11 6.86 -3.09
C ILE A 83 11.61 8.05 -2.27
N GLU A 84 10.70 8.76 -1.64
CA GLU A 84 10.98 9.90 -0.77
C GLU A 84 10.78 9.52 0.69
N PHE A 85 11.70 9.93 1.53
CA PHE A 85 11.57 9.81 2.98
C PHE A 85 11.68 11.19 3.62
N TRP A 86 10.64 11.57 4.33
CA TRP A 86 10.55 12.84 5.04
C TRP A 86 10.95 12.65 6.50
N SER A 87 11.99 13.34 6.95
CA SER A 87 12.44 13.30 8.33
C SER A 87 12.28 14.65 8.99
N LYS A 88 11.63 14.68 10.14
CA LYS A 88 11.54 15.86 11.01
C LYS A 88 12.71 15.95 11.98
N SER A 89 13.55 14.94 12.05
CA SER A 89 14.70 14.90 12.94
C SER A 89 15.94 14.35 12.24
N VAL A 90 17.10 14.76 12.69
CA VAL A 90 18.40 14.22 12.26
C VAL A 90 19.19 13.72 13.45
N THR A 91 19.97 12.67 13.24
CA THR A 91 20.92 12.22 14.22
C THR A 91 22.18 13.07 14.07
N VAL A 92 22.51 13.84 15.10
CA VAL A 92 23.75 14.59 15.20
C VAL A 92 24.71 13.87 16.14
N LYS A 93 26.01 13.97 15.88
CA LYS A 93 27.04 13.52 16.79
C LYS A 93 27.42 14.72 17.67
N GLU A 94 27.27 14.60 18.95
CA GLU A 94 27.74 15.56 19.93
C GLU A 94 28.81 14.91 20.80
N VAL A 95 29.88 15.65 21.07
CA VAL A 95 30.91 15.17 22.00
C VAL A 95 30.43 15.53 23.40
N ASN A 96 30.28 14.54 24.25
CA ASN A 96 29.98 14.75 25.66
C ASN A 96 31.16 15.47 26.30
N GLN A 97 30.93 16.67 26.82
CA GLN A 97 31.99 17.52 27.37
C GLN A 97 32.61 16.96 28.67
N GLU A 98 31.92 16.04 29.34
CA GLU A 98 32.41 15.42 30.59
C GLU A 98 33.21 14.13 30.32
N THR A 99 32.81 13.33 29.34
CA THR A 99 33.44 12.02 29.08
C THR A 99 34.36 12.01 27.86
N GLY A 100 34.24 13.02 26.97
CA GLY A 100 34.99 13.09 25.70
C GLY A 100 34.49 12.11 24.62
N GLU A 101 33.42 11.37 24.89
CA GLU A 101 32.88 10.38 23.95
C GLU A 101 31.85 11.00 22.99
N GLU A 102 31.83 10.50 21.74
CA GLU A 102 30.81 10.87 20.75
C GLU A 102 29.45 10.21 21.06
N GLU A 103 28.46 10.99 21.40
CA GLU A 103 27.09 10.55 21.57
C GLU A 103 26.22 10.91 20.34
N LYS A 104 25.32 10.00 19.98
CA LYS A 104 24.33 10.25 18.92
C LYS A 104 23.05 10.79 19.54
N LYS A 105 22.72 12.05 19.28
CA LYS A 105 21.46 12.67 19.70
C LYS A 105 20.56 12.95 18.52
N LEU A 106 19.25 12.73 18.72
CA LEU A 106 18.22 13.16 17.78
C LEU A 106 17.96 14.66 18.00
N LYS A 107 18.09 15.44 16.92
CA LYS A 107 17.76 16.86 16.90
C LYS A 107 16.57 17.06 15.98
N ASP A 108 15.52 17.68 16.50
CA ASP A 108 14.36 18.06 15.70
C ASP A 108 14.72 19.24 14.80
N LEU A 109 14.11 19.24 13.62
CA LEU A 109 14.30 20.24 12.58
C LEU A 109 13.06 21.12 12.47
N ASP A 110 13.25 22.41 12.33
CA ASP A 110 12.16 23.38 12.08
C ASP A 110 11.46 23.09 10.75
N CYS A 111 12.21 22.61 9.76
CA CYS A 111 11.70 22.18 8.48
C CYS A 111 12.08 20.73 8.20
N PRO A 112 11.15 19.87 7.73
CA PRO A 112 11.48 18.50 7.36
C PRO A 112 12.47 18.44 6.20
N ILE A 113 13.42 17.53 6.28
CA ILE A 113 14.32 17.22 5.15
C ILE A 113 13.79 16.04 4.35
N VAL A 114 13.99 16.08 3.04
CA VAL A 114 13.63 14.99 2.13
C VAL A 114 14.88 14.22 1.77
N LYS A 115 14.86 12.91 2.02
CA LYS A 115 15.89 11.97 1.58
C LYS A 115 15.30 11.09 0.48
N TYR A 116 16.10 10.82 -0.55
CA TYR A 116 15.73 9.93 -1.64
C TYR A 116 16.41 8.58 -1.46
N TYR A 117 15.65 7.51 -1.59
CA TYR A 117 16.17 6.15 -1.57
C TYR A 117 15.78 5.45 -2.86
N THR A 118 16.64 4.56 -3.33
CA THR A 118 16.37 3.68 -4.45
C THR A 118 16.00 2.31 -3.91
N VAL A 119 14.83 1.83 -4.31
CA VAL A 119 14.33 0.50 -3.94
C VAL A 119 14.16 -0.36 -5.19
N PHE A 120 14.27 -1.66 -4.99
CA PHE A 120 14.16 -2.68 -6.02
C PHE A 120 13.02 -3.63 -5.64
N ASN A 121 12.29 -4.10 -6.64
CA ASN A 121 11.26 -5.11 -6.45
C ASN A 121 11.89 -6.49 -6.19
N ALA A 122 11.21 -7.36 -5.47
CA ALA A 122 11.67 -8.73 -5.22
C ALA A 122 12.00 -9.49 -6.51
N GLN A 123 11.25 -9.28 -7.60
CA GLN A 123 11.48 -9.90 -8.90
C GLN A 123 12.78 -9.41 -9.60
N GLN A 124 13.34 -8.29 -9.15
CA GLN A 124 14.65 -7.78 -9.61
C GLN A 124 15.84 -8.41 -8.86
N MET A 125 15.57 -9.36 -7.96
CA MET A 125 16.59 -9.94 -7.10
C MET A 125 16.64 -11.45 -7.21
N GLU A 126 17.81 -12.00 -6.86
CA GLU A 126 18.05 -13.44 -6.68
C GLU A 126 18.12 -13.76 -5.19
N GLY A 127 17.76 -14.97 -4.83
CA GLY A 127 17.80 -15.45 -3.43
C GLY A 127 16.63 -14.99 -2.57
N VAL A 128 15.70 -14.17 -3.10
CA VAL A 128 14.50 -13.79 -2.36
C VAL A 128 13.56 -15.00 -2.29
N PRO A 129 13.12 -15.42 -1.07
CA PRO A 129 12.17 -16.51 -0.96
C PRO A 129 10.84 -16.15 -1.64
N PRO A 130 10.13 -17.12 -2.22
CA PRO A 130 8.83 -16.86 -2.83
C PRO A 130 7.90 -16.19 -1.82
N GLU A 131 7.01 -15.31 -2.30
CA GLU A 131 6.00 -14.71 -1.44
C GLU A 131 5.06 -15.82 -0.95
N TYR A 132 4.93 -15.93 0.38
CA TYR A 132 3.97 -16.85 0.96
C TYR A 132 2.56 -16.28 0.77
N SER A 133 1.84 -16.81 -0.20
CA SER A 133 0.41 -16.54 -0.38
C SER A 133 -0.36 -17.66 0.31
N VAL A 134 -1.11 -17.31 1.34
CA VAL A 134 -2.17 -18.20 1.81
C VAL A 134 -3.26 -18.15 0.74
N THR A 135 -3.34 -19.17 -0.09
CA THR A 135 -4.50 -19.40 -0.95
C THR A 135 -5.65 -19.83 -0.03
N ILE A 136 -6.46 -18.89 0.37
CA ILE A 136 -7.75 -19.20 1.00
C ILE A 136 -8.67 -19.67 -0.13
N ASP A 137 -9.29 -20.83 0.05
CA ASP A 137 -10.33 -21.30 -0.89
C ASP A 137 -11.40 -20.22 -1.02
N GLU A 138 -11.75 -19.85 -2.26
CA GLU A 138 -12.75 -18.82 -2.52
C GLU A 138 -14.09 -19.14 -1.86
N ASN A 139 -14.46 -20.42 -1.73
CA ASN A 139 -15.66 -20.84 -1.04
C ASN A 139 -15.59 -20.57 0.47
N GLU A 140 -14.43 -20.77 1.10
CA GLU A 140 -14.24 -20.45 2.52
C GLU A 140 -14.21 -18.93 2.73
N LYS A 141 -13.55 -18.18 1.85
CA LYS A 141 -13.54 -16.72 1.84
C LYS A 141 -14.96 -16.17 1.74
N ASN A 142 -15.75 -16.68 0.79
CA ASN A 142 -17.13 -16.25 0.59
C ASN A 142 -18.01 -16.55 1.80
N LYS A 143 -17.89 -17.73 2.42
CA LYS A 143 -18.58 -18.07 3.67
C LYS A 143 -18.25 -17.11 4.81
N TYR A 144 -16.96 -16.76 4.95
CA TYR A 144 -16.52 -15.82 5.96
C TYR A 144 -17.14 -14.44 5.76
N MET A 145 -17.12 -13.95 4.52
CA MET A 145 -17.71 -12.66 4.17
C MET A 145 -19.23 -12.62 4.34
N GLU A 146 -19.92 -13.66 3.91
CA GLU A 146 -21.39 -13.79 4.15
C GLU A 146 -21.72 -13.83 5.64
N ASN A 147 -20.90 -14.50 6.45
CA ASN A 147 -21.07 -14.52 7.91
C ASN A 147 -20.85 -13.12 8.52
N MET A 148 -19.87 -12.37 8.03
CA MET A 148 -19.64 -10.99 8.44
C MET A 148 -20.84 -10.11 8.13
N LEU A 149 -21.39 -10.19 6.92
CA LEU A 149 -22.59 -9.44 6.53
C LEU A 149 -23.80 -9.77 7.40
N LYS A 150 -24.00 -11.07 7.67
CA LYS A 150 -25.13 -11.55 8.47
C LYS A 150 -25.04 -11.12 9.94
N ASN A 151 -23.83 -10.99 10.48
CA ASN A 151 -23.57 -10.64 11.88
C ASN A 151 -23.21 -9.15 12.06
N SER A 152 -23.42 -8.31 11.04
CA SER A 152 -23.27 -6.87 11.18
C SER A 152 -24.27 -6.32 12.21
N GLU A 153 -23.78 -5.47 13.12
CA GLU A 153 -24.65 -4.80 14.11
C GLU A 153 -25.57 -3.79 13.42
N ALA A 154 -25.00 -2.98 12.49
CA ALA A 154 -25.79 -2.09 11.65
C ALA A 154 -26.53 -2.89 10.57
N LYS A 155 -27.79 -2.54 10.33
CA LYS A 155 -28.61 -3.17 9.28
C LYS A 155 -28.11 -2.82 7.89
N ILE A 156 -28.00 -3.81 7.03
CA ILE A 156 -27.51 -3.63 5.65
C ILE A 156 -28.69 -3.73 4.68
N PHE A 157 -28.85 -2.69 3.83
CA PHE A 157 -29.85 -2.61 2.78
C PHE A 157 -29.18 -2.56 1.41
N PHE A 158 -29.66 -3.38 0.47
CA PHE A 158 -29.17 -3.43 -0.91
C PHE A 158 -30.13 -2.68 -1.83
N ASP A 159 -30.32 -1.39 -1.57
CA ASP A 159 -31.36 -0.54 -2.15
C ASP A 159 -30.82 0.63 -2.98
N GLN A 160 -29.52 0.75 -3.12
CA GLN A 160 -28.92 1.89 -3.79
C GLN A 160 -28.69 1.66 -5.29
N SER A 161 -28.63 2.76 -6.05
CA SER A 161 -28.45 2.72 -7.50
C SER A 161 -27.07 3.22 -7.96
N ASN A 162 -26.44 4.12 -7.20
CA ASN A 162 -25.22 4.82 -7.62
C ASN A 162 -24.20 5.15 -6.53
N ARG A 163 -24.49 4.83 -5.26
CA ARG A 163 -23.57 5.11 -4.13
C ARG A 163 -23.73 4.07 -3.04
N ASN A 164 -22.67 3.93 -2.23
CA ASN A 164 -22.67 3.13 -1.01
C ASN A 164 -22.37 4.05 0.16
N PHE A 165 -23.00 3.86 1.29
CA PHE A 165 -22.77 4.68 2.48
C PHE A 165 -23.32 4.05 3.75
N TYR A 166 -22.69 4.38 4.88
CA TYR A 166 -23.23 4.19 6.21
C TYR A 166 -23.90 5.47 6.68
N SER A 167 -25.08 5.37 7.29
CA SER A 167 -25.84 6.46 7.88
C SER A 167 -25.69 6.45 9.41
N PRO A 168 -24.89 7.36 10.01
CA PRO A 168 -24.74 7.41 11.48
C PRO A 168 -26.04 7.76 12.21
N THR A 169 -26.96 8.46 11.53
CA THR A 169 -28.23 8.92 12.13
C THR A 169 -29.18 7.78 12.36
N THR A 170 -29.24 6.81 11.45
CA THR A 170 -30.15 5.66 11.51
C THR A 170 -29.48 4.37 11.89
N ASP A 171 -28.13 4.38 11.96
CA ASP A 171 -27.27 3.20 12.14
C ASP A 171 -27.55 2.12 11.08
N GLU A 172 -27.61 2.55 9.81
CA GLU A 172 -27.94 1.71 8.67
C GLU A 172 -26.89 1.85 7.58
N ILE A 173 -26.66 0.73 6.89
CA ILE A 173 -25.72 0.62 5.77
C ILE A 173 -26.55 0.44 4.50
N HIS A 174 -26.32 1.29 3.51
CA HIS A 174 -26.96 1.26 2.21
C HIS A 174 -25.96 1.00 1.10
N VAL A 175 -26.11 -0.11 0.40
CA VAL A 175 -25.17 -0.60 -0.62
C VAL A 175 -25.90 -0.90 -1.92
N LEU A 176 -25.19 -0.83 -3.05
CA LEU A 176 -25.72 -1.31 -4.31
C LEU A 176 -26.01 -2.83 -4.23
N PRO A 177 -27.02 -3.32 -4.97
CA PRO A 177 -27.22 -4.75 -5.14
C PRO A 177 -25.99 -5.45 -5.71
N ARG A 178 -25.75 -6.69 -5.30
CA ARG A 178 -24.56 -7.50 -5.66
C ARG A 178 -24.32 -7.54 -7.17
N GLU A 179 -25.36 -7.59 -7.97
CA GLU A 179 -25.34 -7.68 -9.43
C GLU A 179 -24.79 -6.43 -10.12
N LYS A 180 -24.71 -5.31 -9.36
CA LYS A 180 -24.16 -4.04 -9.85
C LYS A 180 -22.64 -3.97 -9.75
N PHE A 181 -22.02 -4.88 -9.02
CA PHE A 181 -20.58 -4.94 -8.88
C PHE A 181 -19.95 -5.79 -10.00
N LYS A 182 -18.78 -5.37 -10.48
CA LYS A 182 -18.03 -6.10 -11.50
C LYS A 182 -17.52 -7.45 -10.98
N THR A 183 -17.18 -7.51 -9.69
CA THR A 183 -16.65 -8.71 -9.03
C THR A 183 -17.27 -8.89 -7.66
N LEU A 184 -17.32 -10.14 -7.20
CA LEU A 184 -17.80 -10.50 -5.87
C LEU A 184 -16.88 -9.94 -4.78
N ASP A 185 -15.56 -9.91 -5.03
CA ASP A 185 -14.59 -9.30 -4.12
C ASP A 185 -14.83 -7.79 -3.96
N GLY A 186 -15.15 -7.08 -5.04
CA GLY A 186 -15.52 -5.66 -4.99
C GLY A 186 -16.79 -5.41 -4.16
N PHE A 187 -17.79 -6.28 -4.29
CA PHE A 187 -18.99 -6.22 -3.45
C PHE A 187 -18.66 -6.39 -1.97
N TYR A 188 -17.92 -7.44 -1.60
CA TYR A 188 -17.56 -7.70 -0.21
C TYR A 188 -16.64 -6.62 0.37
N ALA A 189 -15.67 -6.12 -0.41
CA ALA A 189 -14.79 -5.03 0.03
C ALA A 189 -15.58 -3.75 0.36
N THR A 190 -16.58 -3.42 -0.46
CA THR A 190 -17.46 -2.28 -0.21
C THR A 190 -18.31 -2.50 1.04
N CYS A 191 -18.94 -3.65 1.19
CA CYS A 191 -19.72 -3.96 2.39
C CYS A 191 -18.86 -3.90 3.67
N ALA A 192 -17.66 -4.46 3.63
CA ALA A 192 -16.71 -4.40 4.75
C ALA A 192 -16.30 -2.96 5.10
N HIS A 193 -16.15 -2.11 4.08
CA HIS A 193 -15.82 -0.69 4.26
C HIS A 193 -16.96 0.04 5.02
N GLU A 194 -18.21 -0.16 4.60
CA GLU A 194 -19.36 0.48 5.25
C GLU A 194 -19.61 -0.09 6.66
N ILE A 195 -19.39 -1.39 6.88
CA ILE A 195 -19.41 -1.99 8.22
C ILE A 195 -18.31 -1.36 9.10
N ALA A 196 -17.11 -1.12 8.57
CA ALA A 196 -16.06 -0.47 9.34
C ALA A 196 -16.45 0.96 9.76
N HIS A 197 -17.21 1.68 8.94
CA HIS A 197 -17.77 2.98 9.33
C HIS A 197 -18.77 2.87 10.50
N SER A 198 -19.58 1.81 10.55
CA SER A 198 -20.53 1.61 11.65
C SER A 198 -19.86 1.29 12.99
N THR A 199 -18.62 0.78 12.97
CA THR A 199 -17.85 0.47 14.19
C THR A 199 -16.96 1.64 14.67
N GLY A 200 -16.85 2.71 13.90
CA GLY A 200 -15.91 3.82 14.09
C GLY A 200 -16.44 5.00 14.92
N HIS A 201 -17.14 4.73 16.01
CA HIS A 201 -17.59 5.78 16.94
C HIS A 201 -16.51 6.23 17.91
#